data_2768842e353dc1d8223d735485869b0c
#
_entry.id   2768842e353dc1d8223d735485869b0c
#
_cell.length_a   1.000
_cell.length_b   1.000
_cell.length_c   1.000
_cell.angle_alpha   90.00
_cell.angle_beta   90.00
_cell.angle_gamma   90.00
#
_symmetry.space_group_name_H-M   'P 1'
#
loop_
_entity.id
_entity.type
_entity.pdbx_description
1 polymer ?
#
loop_
_entity_poly.entity_id
_entity_poly.type
_entity_poly.pdbx_seq_one_letter_code
_entity_poly.pdbx_strand_id
1 'polypeptide(L)'
;KQNSYPLSELGNGVYSSVYTLPLNTSNHYRLHIFTSGNEEYLSDFVPFKPSPPIDSIGWNSKDDGVQIYVNTHDPNNATTYYRWEYSETWEYHSHYDSYFEYDQVHDTVIPRTQQIYTCWQTDSSTSILLGSSAKLSSDVINEMPLVYIQPHDERLSDLYSIWVKQYALDLNGYNYWSAMQSNTENIGSIFDPQPNETVGNIHCVTIPSELVVGYINAGNSFEKRVFISNNSIPPGWNLVPYCPVTLVAHWPDSLKKYFTSLLDPINIQTGGYSASSTDCVDCRLNGGITIKPSFWP
;
A
#
# COMPACT_ATOMS: atom_id res chain seq x y z
N LYS A 1 -19.60 24.40 26.48
CA LYS A 1 -19.76 23.00 26.94
C LYS A 1 -18.82 22.12 26.12
N GLN A 2 -18.02 21.33 26.80
CA GLN A 2 -17.15 20.36 26.18
C GLN A 2 -17.96 19.06 25.96
N ASN A 3 -18.07 18.60 24.73
CA ASN A 3 -18.71 17.33 24.43
C ASN A 3 -17.62 16.26 24.30
N SER A 4 -17.86 15.08 24.85
CA SER A 4 -16.98 13.93 24.74
C SER A 4 -17.65 12.84 23.91
N TYR A 5 -16.89 12.21 23.03
CA TYR A 5 -17.34 11.15 22.13
C TYR A 5 -16.45 9.92 22.36
N PRO A 6 -16.97 8.85 22.97
CA PRO A 6 -16.18 7.66 23.21
C PRO A 6 -15.84 6.94 21.90
N LEU A 7 -14.63 6.42 21.84
CA LEU A 7 -14.16 5.56 20.77
C LEU A 7 -14.02 4.13 21.31
N SER A 8 -14.35 3.16 20.50
CA SER A 8 -14.18 1.73 20.80
C SER A 8 -13.04 1.16 19.95
N GLU A 9 -12.22 0.34 20.56
CA GLU A 9 -11.13 -0.34 19.86
C GLU A 9 -11.69 -1.42 18.92
N LEU A 10 -11.18 -1.41 17.67
CA LEU A 10 -11.48 -2.41 16.66
C LEU A 10 -10.35 -3.46 16.51
N GLY A 11 -9.28 -3.32 17.29
CA GLY A 11 -8.06 -4.11 17.22
C GLY A 11 -6.91 -3.37 16.52
N ASN A 12 -5.68 -3.82 16.78
CA ASN A 12 -4.44 -3.29 16.19
C ASN A 12 -4.24 -1.76 16.36
N GLY A 13 -4.73 -1.19 17.46
CA GLY A 13 -4.63 0.25 17.75
C GLY A 13 -5.60 1.12 16.96
N VAL A 14 -6.55 0.53 16.25
CA VAL A 14 -7.61 1.26 15.53
C VAL A 14 -8.80 1.48 16.46
N TYR A 15 -9.22 2.74 16.56
CA TYR A 15 -10.36 3.16 17.37
C TYR A 15 -11.43 3.81 16.50
N SER A 16 -12.69 3.48 16.72
CA SER A 16 -13.81 4.02 15.97
C SER A 16 -14.92 4.51 16.89
N SER A 17 -15.61 5.56 16.46
CA SER A 17 -16.85 6.00 17.09
C SER A 17 -18.03 5.19 16.57
N VAL A 18 -18.93 4.79 17.47
CA VAL A 18 -20.21 4.14 17.11
C VAL A 18 -21.14 5.13 16.41
N TYR A 19 -20.94 6.43 16.64
CA TYR A 19 -21.76 7.51 16.09
C TYR A 19 -20.95 8.36 15.12
N THR A 20 -21.62 8.92 14.11
CA THR A 20 -21.03 9.96 13.26
C THR A 20 -20.69 11.18 14.11
N LEU A 21 -19.41 11.54 14.15
CA LEU A 21 -18.94 12.70 14.89
C LEU A 21 -19.34 13.98 14.16
N PRO A 22 -20.03 14.95 14.83
CA PRO A 22 -20.44 16.21 14.22
C PRO A 22 -19.25 17.19 14.17
N LEU A 23 -18.18 16.80 13.44
CA LEU A 23 -16.98 17.63 13.30
C LEU A 23 -17.25 18.80 12.38
N ASN A 24 -16.76 19.98 12.73
CA ASN A 24 -16.91 21.21 11.94
C ASN A 24 -15.74 22.19 12.17
N THR A 25 -15.59 23.15 11.28
CA THR A 25 -14.50 24.12 11.27
C THR A 25 -14.56 25.17 12.38
N SER A 26 -15.68 25.28 13.09
CA SER A 26 -15.85 26.26 14.19
C SER A 26 -15.35 25.73 15.54
N ASN A 27 -15.08 24.44 15.62
CA ASN A 27 -14.69 23.77 16.86
C ASN A 27 -13.23 23.31 16.80
N HIS A 28 -12.68 23.12 18.01
CA HIS A 28 -11.39 22.47 18.20
C HIS A 28 -11.60 21.13 18.90
N TYR A 29 -10.76 20.18 18.57
CA TYR A 29 -10.86 18.79 19.01
C TYR A 29 -9.57 18.36 19.66
N ARG A 30 -9.65 17.45 20.64
CA ARG A 30 -8.48 16.80 21.20
C ARG A 30 -8.73 15.32 21.45
N LEU A 31 -7.69 14.54 21.44
CA LEU A 31 -7.70 13.16 21.88
C LEU A 31 -7.54 13.10 23.40
N HIS A 32 -8.27 12.20 24.03
CA HIS A 32 -8.16 11.88 25.46
C HIS A 32 -8.07 10.37 25.59
N ILE A 33 -7.00 9.87 26.20
CA ILE A 33 -6.74 8.45 26.38
C ILE A 33 -6.56 8.15 27.86
N PHE A 34 -7.22 7.09 28.32
CA PHE A 34 -6.93 6.44 29.60
C PHE A 34 -6.38 5.05 29.31
N THR A 35 -5.27 4.72 29.93
CA THR A 35 -4.68 3.38 29.85
C THR A 35 -5.20 2.50 30.97
N SER A 36 -4.99 1.18 30.85
CA SER A 36 -5.28 0.22 31.91
C SER A 36 -4.41 0.42 33.16
N GLY A 37 -3.30 1.12 33.04
CA GLY A 37 -2.39 1.51 34.13
C GLY A 37 -2.82 2.77 34.88
N ASN A 38 -3.98 3.37 34.54
CA ASN A 38 -4.48 4.65 35.03
C ASN A 38 -3.63 5.88 34.60
N GLU A 39 -2.81 5.77 33.57
CA GLU A 39 -2.19 6.95 32.97
C GLU A 39 -3.21 7.67 32.08
N GLU A 40 -3.17 8.99 32.15
CA GLU A 40 -4.01 9.89 31.37
C GLU A 40 -3.16 10.66 30.35
N TYR A 41 -3.59 10.62 29.08
CA TYR A 41 -2.95 11.37 27.98
C TYR A 41 -3.95 12.29 27.31
N LEU A 42 -3.51 13.51 27.05
CA LEU A 42 -4.28 14.51 26.32
C LEU A 42 -3.47 15.04 25.14
N SER A 43 -4.12 15.19 23.99
CA SER A 43 -3.54 16.02 22.95
C SER A 43 -3.80 17.51 23.19
N ASP A 44 -3.05 18.37 22.51
CA ASP A 44 -3.47 19.74 22.32
C ASP A 44 -4.81 19.82 21.58
N PHE A 45 -5.47 20.96 21.67
CA PHE A 45 -6.63 21.24 20.87
C PHE A 45 -6.23 21.60 19.45
N VAL A 46 -6.72 20.83 18.48
CA VAL A 46 -6.46 21.05 17.05
C VAL A 46 -7.72 21.52 16.32
N PRO A 47 -7.59 22.42 15.34
CA PRO A 47 -8.72 22.83 14.51
C PRO A 47 -9.12 21.69 13.57
N PHE A 48 -10.38 21.68 13.17
CA PHE A 48 -10.82 20.79 12.08
C PHE A 48 -10.36 21.33 10.74
N LYS A 49 -9.58 20.55 10.01
CA LYS A 49 -9.10 20.86 8.66
C LYS A 49 -9.81 20.00 7.62
N PRO A 50 -10.76 20.57 6.87
CA PRO A 50 -11.38 19.85 5.76
C PRO A 50 -10.34 19.63 4.65
N SER A 51 -10.19 18.38 4.20
CA SER A 51 -9.41 18.07 3.01
C SER A 51 -10.26 18.37 1.77
N PRO A 52 -9.73 19.03 0.73
CA PRO A 52 -10.40 19.13 -0.55
C PRO A 52 -10.39 17.75 -1.26
N PRO A 53 -11.26 17.55 -2.26
CA PRO A 53 -11.25 16.36 -3.08
C PRO A 53 -9.93 16.20 -3.87
N ILE A 54 -9.56 14.97 -4.14
CA ILE A 54 -8.50 14.65 -5.11
C ILE A 54 -9.04 14.89 -6.50
N ASP A 55 -8.44 15.80 -7.26
CA ASP A 55 -8.84 16.11 -8.64
C ASP A 55 -8.59 14.91 -9.54
N SER A 56 -7.35 14.46 -9.59
CA SER A 56 -6.95 13.30 -10.38
C SER A 56 -5.75 12.58 -9.78
N ILE A 57 -5.68 11.29 -10.09
CA ILE A 57 -4.46 10.50 -10.00
C ILE A 57 -4.07 10.22 -11.44
N GLY A 58 -2.90 10.65 -11.82
CA GLY A 58 -2.33 10.47 -13.14
C GLY A 58 -1.05 9.64 -13.10
N TRP A 59 -0.56 9.30 -14.27
CA TRP A 59 0.71 8.63 -14.43
C TRP A 59 1.37 9.03 -15.75
N ASN A 60 2.69 9.06 -15.73
CA ASN A 60 3.51 9.32 -16.90
C ASN A 60 4.48 8.16 -17.09
N SER A 61 4.52 7.59 -18.27
CA SER A 61 5.60 6.70 -18.65
C SER A 61 6.76 7.52 -19.21
N LYS A 62 7.93 7.36 -18.60
CA LYS A 62 9.21 7.89 -19.08
C LYS A 62 10.06 6.72 -19.55
N ASP A 63 11.19 7.00 -20.18
CA ASP A 63 12.09 5.97 -20.74
C ASP A 63 12.59 4.94 -19.70
N ASP A 64 12.50 5.29 -18.42
CA ASP A 64 13.04 4.55 -17.29
C ASP A 64 11.98 4.06 -16.28
N GLY A 65 10.67 4.24 -16.53
CA GLY A 65 9.62 3.73 -15.63
C GLY A 65 8.30 4.49 -15.68
N VAL A 66 7.40 4.14 -14.75
CA VAL A 66 6.08 4.78 -14.56
C VAL A 66 6.10 5.61 -13.29
N GLN A 67 5.96 6.92 -13.42
CA GLN A 67 5.73 7.82 -12.29
C GLN A 67 4.24 8.02 -12.10
N ILE A 68 3.72 7.66 -10.92
CA ILE A 68 2.35 7.94 -10.51
C ILE A 68 2.34 9.19 -9.65
N TYR A 69 1.37 10.08 -9.88
CA TYR A 69 1.25 11.37 -9.20
C TYR A 69 -0.21 11.71 -8.88
N VAL A 70 -0.39 12.65 -7.95
CA VAL A 70 -1.70 13.18 -7.56
C VAL A 70 -1.78 14.67 -7.85
N ASN A 71 -2.98 15.10 -8.28
CA ASN A 71 -3.35 16.50 -8.41
C ASN A 71 -4.51 16.81 -7.46
N THR A 72 -4.45 17.96 -6.80
CA THR A 72 -5.51 18.47 -5.95
C THR A 72 -5.46 19.99 -5.87
N HIS A 73 -6.60 20.62 -5.65
CA HIS A 73 -6.67 22.04 -5.34
C HIS A 73 -7.76 22.33 -4.32
N ASP A 74 -7.61 23.41 -3.57
CA ASP A 74 -8.69 23.95 -2.74
C ASP A 74 -9.19 25.27 -3.36
N PRO A 75 -10.41 25.29 -3.92
CA PRO A 75 -10.95 26.52 -4.54
C PRO A 75 -11.15 27.67 -3.55
N ASN A 76 -11.16 27.39 -2.25
CA ASN A 76 -11.27 28.39 -1.19
C ASN A 76 -9.90 28.91 -0.71
N ASN A 77 -8.79 28.36 -1.19
CA ASN A 77 -7.42 28.65 -0.74
C ASN A 77 -7.25 28.54 0.79
N ALA A 78 -7.95 27.60 1.44
CA ALA A 78 -7.95 27.40 2.88
C ALA A 78 -7.04 26.24 3.33
N THR A 79 -6.64 25.40 2.38
CA THR A 79 -5.78 24.23 2.62
C THR A 79 -4.43 24.44 1.96
N THR A 80 -3.37 24.46 2.76
CA THR A 80 -2.02 24.79 2.27
C THR A 80 -1.07 23.61 2.39
N TYR A 81 -1.38 22.65 3.27
CA TYR A 81 -0.51 21.53 3.62
C TYR A 81 -1.26 20.24 3.49
N TYR A 82 -0.61 19.25 2.85
CA TYR A 82 -1.20 17.96 2.51
C TYR A 82 -0.30 16.82 2.92
N ARG A 83 -0.93 15.68 3.26
CA ARG A 83 -0.28 14.39 3.40
C ARG A 83 -1.07 13.35 2.62
N TRP A 84 -0.34 12.45 1.98
CA TRP A 84 -0.94 11.31 1.28
C TRP A 84 -0.43 9.99 1.83
N GLU A 85 -1.29 9.01 1.74
CA GLU A 85 -1.01 7.59 1.90
C GLU A 85 -1.56 6.88 0.68
N TYR A 86 -0.96 5.76 0.30
CA TYR A 86 -1.53 4.94 -0.74
C TYR A 86 -1.43 3.46 -0.38
N SER A 87 -2.33 2.66 -0.98
CA SER A 87 -2.23 1.21 -1.06
C SER A 87 -2.30 0.82 -2.52
N GLU A 88 -1.34 0.03 -2.95
CA GLU A 88 -1.26 -0.50 -4.30
C GLU A 88 -1.65 -1.98 -4.31
N THR A 89 -2.29 -2.40 -5.38
CA THR A 89 -2.65 -3.80 -5.61
C THR A 89 -2.41 -4.10 -7.09
N TRP A 90 -1.81 -5.23 -7.37
CA TRP A 90 -1.57 -5.64 -8.75
C TRP A 90 -1.97 -7.09 -8.97
N GLU A 91 -2.43 -7.35 -10.20
CA GLU A 91 -2.70 -8.67 -10.73
C GLU A 91 -1.51 -9.13 -11.54
N TYR A 92 -1.13 -10.36 -11.37
CA TYR A 92 -0.10 -11.00 -12.16
C TYR A 92 -0.36 -12.50 -12.30
N HIS A 93 0.32 -13.10 -13.26
CA HIS A 93 0.17 -14.52 -13.58
C HIS A 93 1.50 -15.24 -13.42
N SER A 94 1.45 -16.52 -13.02
CA SER A 94 2.57 -17.42 -13.26
C SER A 94 2.84 -17.55 -14.76
N HIS A 95 4.04 -17.96 -15.14
CA HIS A 95 4.39 -18.02 -16.56
C HIS A 95 3.56 -19.07 -17.33
N TYR A 96 3.24 -20.19 -16.67
CA TYR A 96 2.39 -21.24 -17.22
C TYR A 96 1.14 -21.45 -16.40
N ASP A 97 0.00 -21.63 -17.06
CA ASP A 97 -1.21 -22.11 -16.46
C ASP A 97 -1.14 -23.65 -16.34
N SER A 98 -1.26 -24.15 -15.12
CA SER A 98 -1.13 -25.56 -14.80
C SER A 98 -2.48 -26.21 -14.59
N TYR A 99 -2.81 -27.16 -15.44
CA TYR A 99 -4.06 -27.92 -15.36
C TYR A 99 -3.94 -29.22 -14.54
N PHE A 100 -2.75 -29.57 -14.08
CA PHE A 100 -2.47 -30.82 -13.40
C PHE A 100 -1.64 -30.61 -12.15
N GLU A 101 -1.79 -31.54 -11.20
CA GLU A 101 -0.98 -31.60 -9.98
C GLU A 101 -0.54 -33.04 -9.69
N TYR A 102 0.57 -33.20 -8.98
CA TYR A 102 1.07 -34.51 -8.61
C TYR A 102 0.47 -34.95 -7.29
N ASP A 103 -0.25 -36.09 -7.33
CA ASP A 103 -0.73 -36.78 -6.13
C ASP A 103 0.37 -37.68 -5.57
N GLN A 104 0.98 -37.23 -4.47
CA GLN A 104 2.06 -37.94 -3.78
C GLN A 104 1.59 -39.23 -3.12
N VAL A 105 0.29 -39.40 -2.87
CA VAL A 105 -0.25 -40.60 -2.22
C VAL A 105 -0.35 -41.77 -3.19
N HIS A 106 -0.76 -41.46 -4.44
CA HIS A 106 -0.96 -42.48 -5.47
C HIS A 106 0.11 -42.49 -6.55
N ASP A 107 1.19 -41.71 -6.39
CA ASP A 107 2.29 -41.55 -7.36
C ASP A 107 1.80 -41.32 -8.79
N THR A 108 0.80 -40.45 -8.94
CA THR A 108 0.16 -40.13 -10.23
C THR A 108 -0.10 -38.63 -10.41
N VAL A 109 -0.34 -38.22 -11.63
CA VAL A 109 -0.75 -36.85 -11.96
C VAL A 109 -2.27 -36.81 -12.16
N ILE A 110 -2.91 -35.91 -11.45
CA ILE A 110 -4.37 -35.70 -11.45
C ILE A 110 -4.70 -34.29 -11.93
N PRO A 111 -5.93 -34.02 -12.41
CA PRO A 111 -6.39 -32.67 -12.71
C PRO A 111 -6.30 -31.76 -11.47
N ARG A 112 -5.74 -30.58 -11.65
CA ARG A 112 -5.64 -29.56 -10.59
C ARG A 112 -7.03 -28.99 -10.31
N THR A 113 -7.33 -28.86 -9.03
CA THR A 113 -8.61 -28.29 -8.57
C THR A 113 -8.47 -26.86 -8.06
N GLN A 114 -7.25 -26.47 -7.67
CA GLN A 114 -6.96 -25.13 -7.17
C GLN A 114 -6.38 -24.26 -8.28
N GLN A 115 -6.90 -23.05 -8.41
CA GLN A 115 -6.31 -22.01 -9.27
C GLN A 115 -5.02 -21.50 -8.59
N ILE A 116 -3.90 -21.52 -9.34
CA ILE A 116 -2.56 -21.06 -8.93
C ILE A 116 -1.89 -20.17 -9.97
N TYR A 117 -2.62 -19.85 -11.05
CA TYR A 117 -2.14 -19.08 -12.19
C TYR A 117 -2.25 -17.59 -11.97
N THR A 118 -3.40 -17.10 -11.51
CA THR A 118 -3.67 -15.68 -11.29
C THR A 118 -3.58 -15.34 -9.81
N CYS A 119 -2.76 -14.38 -9.49
CA CYS A 119 -2.58 -13.86 -8.13
C CYS A 119 -2.77 -12.35 -8.05
N TRP A 120 -3.12 -11.90 -6.87
CA TRP A 120 -3.15 -10.49 -6.48
C TRP A 120 -2.23 -10.29 -5.29
N GLN A 121 -1.48 -9.19 -5.34
CA GLN A 121 -0.66 -8.77 -4.20
C GLN A 121 -0.97 -7.32 -3.85
N THR A 122 -0.89 -6.99 -2.58
CA THR A 122 -1.17 -5.65 -2.07
C THR A 122 -0.01 -5.17 -1.20
N ASP A 123 0.36 -3.92 -1.40
CA ASP A 123 1.35 -3.23 -0.57
C ASP A 123 0.85 -1.82 -0.23
N SER A 124 1.48 -1.19 0.74
CA SER A 124 1.11 0.15 1.21
C SER A 124 2.34 1.05 1.30
N SER A 125 2.11 2.36 1.15
CA SER A 125 3.18 3.34 1.27
C SER A 125 3.87 3.25 2.63
N THR A 126 5.18 3.16 2.62
CA THR A 126 6.04 3.22 3.82
C THR A 126 6.69 4.59 3.98
N SER A 127 6.69 5.41 2.93
CA SER A 127 7.23 6.76 2.92
C SER A 127 6.18 7.79 3.36
N ILE A 128 6.65 8.87 3.98
CA ILE A 128 5.82 10.01 4.38
C ILE A 128 5.70 10.97 3.20
N LEU A 129 4.54 11.02 2.57
CA LEU A 129 4.31 11.86 1.38
C LEU A 129 3.66 13.17 1.80
N LEU A 130 4.38 14.28 1.63
CA LEU A 130 3.97 15.62 2.00
C LEU A 130 4.01 16.58 0.81
N GLY A 131 3.04 17.49 0.76
CA GLY A 131 3.03 18.57 -0.21
C GLY A 131 2.55 19.89 0.41
N SER A 132 2.97 20.99 -0.19
CA SER A 132 2.59 22.31 0.27
C SER A 132 2.45 23.27 -0.88
N SER A 133 1.36 24.04 -0.89
CA SER A 133 1.11 25.20 -1.76
C SER A 133 1.48 26.53 -1.10
N ALA A 134 2.08 26.53 0.09
CA ALA A 134 2.36 27.74 0.90
C ALA A 134 3.21 28.83 0.17
N LYS A 135 3.97 28.43 -0.85
CA LYS A 135 4.80 29.36 -1.66
C LYS A 135 4.11 29.78 -2.97
N LEU A 136 2.90 29.30 -3.21
CA LEU A 136 2.15 29.58 -4.42
C LEU A 136 1.09 30.65 -4.15
N SER A 137 0.62 31.31 -5.20
CA SER A 137 -0.44 32.34 -5.12
C SER A 137 -1.84 31.72 -4.96
N SER A 138 -1.98 30.44 -5.21
CA SER A 138 -3.22 29.67 -5.06
C SER A 138 -2.92 28.29 -4.52
N ASP A 139 -3.91 27.70 -3.87
CA ASP A 139 -3.78 26.35 -3.33
C ASP A 139 -4.00 25.31 -4.43
N VAL A 140 -2.92 24.99 -5.12
CA VAL A 140 -2.87 24.00 -6.19
C VAL A 140 -1.64 23.12 -6.00
N ILE A 141 -1.86 21.81 -5.92
CA ILE A 141 -0.81 20.80 -6.00
C ILE A 141 -0.91 20.14 -7.36
N ASN A 142 0.13 20.25 -8.15
CA ASN A 142 0.20 19.67 -9.49
C ASN A 142 1.28 18.61 -9.57
N GLU A 143 0.93 17.43 -10.07
CA GLU A 143 1.82 16.29 -10.29
C GLU A 143 2.71 15.94 -9.08
N MET A 144 2.13 15.94 -7.86
CA MET A 144 2.85 15.47 -6.67
C MET A 144 3.18 13.99 -6.82
N PRO A 145 4.48 13.59 -6.87
CA PRO A 145 4.86 12.20 -7.07
C PRO A 145 4.48 11.35 -5.86
N LEU A 146 3.86 10.19 -6.11
CA LEU A 146 3.48 9.22 -5.10
C LEU A 146 4.41 8.02 -5.11
N VAL A 147 4.49 7.32 -6.24
CA VAL A 147 5.29 6.10 -6.40
C VAL A 147 5.88 6.04 -7.80
N TYR A 148 7.12 5.56 -7.86
CA TYR A 148 7.80 5.26 -9.11
C TYR A 148 7.95 3.74 -9.26
N ILE A 149 7.55 3.22 -10.41
CA ILE A 149 7.61 1.80 -10.74
C ILE A 149 8.60 1.62 -11.88
N GLN A 150 9.63 0.79 -11.66
CA GLN A 150 10.65 0.52 -12.66
C GLN A 150 10.12 -0.35 -13.81
N PRO A 151 10.73 -0.32 -15.01
CA PRO A 151 10.46 -1.28 -16.05
C PRO A 151 10.74 -2.70 -15.55
N HIS A 152 9.99 -3.68 -16.04
CA HIS A 152 10.09 -5.09 -15.66
C HIS A 152 9.74 -5.37 -14.18
N ASP A 153 9.06 -4.45 -13.52
CA ASP A 153 8.47 -4.68 -12.22
C ASP A 153 7.18 -5.52 -12.39
N GLU A 154 6.97 -6.49 -11.50
CA GLU A 154 5.79 -7.37 -11.52
C GLU A 154 4.48 -6.59 -11.44
N ARG A 155 4.47 -5.44 -10.77
CA ARG A 155 3.31 -4.54 -10.67
C ARG A 155 2.78 -4.06 -12.03
N LEU A 156 3.61 -4.09 -13.08
CA LEU A 156 3.23 -3.69 -14.44
C LEU A 156 2.82 -4.88 -15.33
N SER A 157 2.71 -6.10 -14.78
CA SER A 157 2.48 -7.31 -15.58
C SER A 157 1.13 -7.34 -16.26
N ASP A 158 0.03 -7.08 -15.55
CA ASP A 158 -1.33 -7.17 -16.08
C ASP A 158 -2.16 -5.94 -15.77
N LEU A 159 -2.67 -5.85 -14.57
CA LEU A 159 -3.47 -4.72 -14.11
C LEU A 159 -2.97 -4.25 -12.75
N TYR A 160 -2.66 -2.99 -12.67
CA TYR A 160 -2.23 -2.31 -11.45
C TYR A 160 -3.33 -1.39 -10.94
N SER A 161 -3.49 -1.29 -9.64
CA SER A 161 -4.39 -0.35 -8.98
C SER A 161 -3.67 0.38 -7.85
N ILE A 162 -3.88 1.68 -7.76
CA ILE A 162 -3.49 2.48 -6.61
C ILE A 162 -4.71 3.16 -5.99
N TRP A 163 -4.85 3.02 -4.67
CA TRP A 163 -5.83 3.71 -3.86
C TRP A 163 -5.11 4.74 -3.01
N VAL A 164 -5.43 6.00 -3.23
CA VAL A 164 -4.77 7.15 -2.59
C VAL A 164 -5.73 7.78 -1.60
N LYS A 165 -5.23 8.07 -0.41
CA LYS A 165 -5.93 8.79 0.64
C LYS A 165 -5.22 10.10 0.94
N GLN A 166 -5.98 11.19 0.96
CA GLN A 166 -5.50 12.55 1.14
C GLN A 166 -6.00 13.14 2.44
N TYR A 167 -5.10 13.80 3.16
CA TYR A 167 -5.38 14.55 4.38
C TYR A 167 -4.92 16.00 4.24
N ALA A 168 -5.73 16.93 4.74
CA ALA A 168 -5.32 18.30 4.97
C ALA A 168 -4.66 18.44 6.34
N LEU A 169 -3.57 19.15 6.43
CA LEU A 169 -2.83 19.42 7.66
C LEU A 169 -2.88 20.92 8.01
N ASP A 170 -2.74 21.23 9.29
CA ASP A 170 -2.29 22.55 9.70
C ASP A 170 -0.76 22.66 9.63
N LEU A 171 -0.21 23.84 9.86
CA LEU A 171 1.23 24.06 9.81
C LEU A 171 2.00 23.21 10.83
N ASN A 172 1.44 23.03 12.03
CA ASN A 172 2.12 22.26 13.09
C ASN A 172 2.15 20.78 12.72
N GLY A 173 1.03 20.24 12.18
CA GLY A 173 0.97 18.87 11.68
C GLY A 173 1.93 18.64 10.50
N TYR A 174 2.01 19.59 9.58
CA TYR A 174 2.96 19.51 8.48
C TYR A 174 4.41 19.50 8.97
N ASN A 175 4.76 20.39 9.92
CA ASN A 175 6.10 20.45 10.50
C ASN A 175 6.46 19.16 11.25
N TYR A 176 5.51 18.58 12.00
CA TYR A 176 5.69 17.30 12.68
C TYR A 176 6.02 16.19 11.67
N TRP A 177 5.18 16.03 10.65
CA TRP A 177 5.39 14.99 9.64
C TRP A 177 6.66 15.22 8.81
N SER A 178 7.03 16.48 8.54
CA SER A 178 8.28 16.83 7.85
C SER A 178 9.51 16.49 8.70
N ALA A 179 9.45 16.70 10.01
CA ALA A 179 10.52 16.28 10.92
C ALA A 179 10.63 14.75 10.99
N MET A 180 9.49 14.05 11.06
CA MET A 180 9.45 12.58 11.00
C MET A 180 10.03 12.06 9.68
N GLN A 181 9.66 12.63 8.54
CA GLN A 181 10.21 12.27 7.23
C GLN A 181 11.73 12.44 7.22
N SER A 182 12.23 13.57 7.70
CA SER A 182 13.68 13.83 7.76
C SER A 182 14.41 12.85 8.66
N ASN A 183 13.80 12.46 9.78
CA ASN A 183 14.37 11.52 10.73
C ASN A 183 14.33 10.05 10.29
N THR A 184 13.42 9.69 9.38
CA THR A 184 13.23 8.28 8.96
C THR A 184 13.77 7.99 7.55
N GLU A 185 13.71 8.94 6.64
CA GLU A 185 14.01 8.73 5.23
C GLU A 185 15.40 9.28 4.81
N ASN A 186 15.95 10.24 5.58
CA ASN A 186 17.24 10.87 5.28
C ASN A 186 18.39 10.35 6.16
N ILE A 187 18.27 9.15 6.72
CA ILE A 187 19.33 8.55 7.55
C ILE A 187 20.26 7.73 6.64
N GLY A 188 21.51 8.14 6.51
CA GLY A 188 22.53 7.34 5.78
C GLY A 188 23.78 8.08 5.34
N SER A 189 23.84 9.39 5.49
CA SER A 189 25.00 10.21 5.18
C SER A 189 25.66 10.76 6.44
N ILE A 190 27.00 10.82 6.45
CA ILE A 190 27.76 11.48 7.54
C ILE A 190 27.55 13.00 7.59
N PHE A 191 26.84 13.56 6.63
CA PHE A 191 26.46 14.98 6.55
C PHE A 191 25.00 15.22 6.88
N ASP A 192 24.23 14.17 7.25
CA ASP A 192 22.83 14.34 7.59
C ASP A 192 22.69 15.16 8.88
N PRO A 193 21.71 16.06 8.97
CA PRO A 193 21.44 16.77 10.20
C PRO A 193 21.14 15.75 11.30
N GLN A 194 21.64 16.03 12.51
CA GLN A 194 21.31 15.16 13.65
C GLN A 194 19.80 15.05 13.79
N PRO A 195 19.27 13.85 14.07
CA PRO A 195 17.86 13.66 14.30
C PRO A 195 17.36 14.65 15.35
N ASN A 196 16.41 15.48 14.97
CA ASN A 196 15.77 16.39 15.90
C ASN A 196 14.75 15.63 16.74
N GLU A 197 14.65 15.97 18.01
CA GLU A 197 13.59 15.47 18.87
C GLU A 197 12.24 15.89 18.29
N THR A 198 11.48 14.91 17.80
CA THR A 198 10.18 15.17 17.19
C THR A 198 9.12 15.15 18.30
N VAL A 199 8.80 16.33 18.82
CA VAL A 199 7.76 16.49 19.83
C VAL A 199 6.39 16.52 19.15
N GLY A 200 5.52 15.59 19.54
CA GLY A 200 4.12 15.55 19.12
C GLY A 200 3.25 16.57 19.85
N ASN A 201 1.93 16.44 19.69
CA ASN A 201 0.98 17.26 20.44
C ASN A 201 0.16 16.44 21.46
N ILE A 202 0.72 15.32 21.92
CA ILE A 202 0.12 14.45 22.95
C ILE A 202 1.03 14.50 24.18
N HIS A 203 0.42 14.66 25.36
CA HIS A 203 1.14 14.80 26.62
C HIS A 203 0.57 13.85 27.67
N CYS A 204 1.45 13.21 28.46
CA CYS A 204 1.03 12.47 29.64
C CYS A 204 0.68 13.47 30.76
N VAL A 205 -0.56 13.44 31.21
CA VAL A 205 -1.05 14.31 32.30
C VAL A 205 -0.61 13.77 33.67
N THR A 206 -0.63 12.45 33.80
CA THR A 206 -0.29 11.74 35.05
C THR A 206 1.21 11.82 35.35
N ILE A 207 2.05 11.75 34.31
CA ILE A 207 3.52 11.80 34.41
C ILE A 207 4.03 12.85 33.41
N PRO A 208 4.06 14.15 33.76
CA PRO A 208 4.42 15.23 32.82
C PRO A 208 5.83 15.14 32.23
N SER A 209 6.72 14.34 32.82
CA SER A 209 8.07 14.13 32.34
C SER A 209 8.18 12.98 31.31
N GLU A 210 7.07 12.26 31.07
CA GLU A 210 7.04 11.17 30.09
C GLU A 210 7.05 11.75 28.66
N LEU A 211 7.98 11.28 27.85
CA LEU A 211 8.03 11.66 26.44
C LEU A 211 7.00 10.86 25.65
N VAL A 212 6.05 11.55 25.05
CA VAL A 212 5.02 10.94 24.19
C VAL A 212 5.28 11.29 22.73
N VAL A 213 5.39 10.27 21.88
CA VAL A 213 5.53 10.42 20.44
C VAL A 213 4.18 10.21 19.78
N GLY A 214 3.74 11.18 18.97
CA GLY A 214 2.50 11.11 18.24
C GLY A 214 1.90 12.48 17.97
N TYR A 215 1.17 12.61 16.86
CA TYR A 215 0.51 13.85 16.47
C TYR A 215 -0.92 13.57 16.03
N ILE A 216 -1.86 14.29 16.62
CA ILE A 216 -3.29 14.22 16.29
C ILE A 216 -3.66 15.41 15.39
N ASN A 217 -4.32 15.11 14.28
CA ASN A 217 -5.05 16.06 13.46
C ASN A 217 -6.54 15.74 13.52
N ALA A 218 -7.38 16.76 13.37
CA ALA A 218 -8.80 16.60 13.17
C ALA A 218 -9.17 17.06 11.75
N GLY A 219 -9.77 16.18 10.97
CA GLY A 219 -10.13 16.46 9.58
C GLY A 219 -10.95 15.32 8.97
N ASN A 220 -11.38 15.52 7.75
CA ASN A 220 -11.83 14.44 6.88
C ASN A 220 -10.68 14.04 5.94
N SER A 221 -10.82 12.87 5.31
CA SER A 221 -9.96 12.44 4.22
C SER A 221 -10.76 12.30 2.94
N PHE A 222 -10.10 12.46 1.80
CA PHE A 222 -10.63 12.05 0.50
C PHE A 222 -9.81 10.90 -0.06
N GLU A 223 -10.51 10.03 -0.77
CA GLU A 223 -9.95 8.79 -1.28
C GLU A 223 -10.29 8.66 -2.76
N LYS A 224 -9.33 8.16 -3.54
CA LYS A 224 -9.53 7.89 -4.96
C LYS A 224 -8.73 6.68 -5.38
N ARG A 225 -9.34 5.83 -6.23
CA ARG A 225 -8.69 4.66 -6.80
C ARG A 225 -8.62 4.81 -8.31
N VAL A 226 -7.50 4.41 -8.89
CA VAL A 226 -7.32 4.27 -10.34
C VAL A 226 -6.74 2.91 -10.67
N PHE A 227 -6.99 2.48 -11.91
CA PHE A 227 -6.43 1.26 -12.48
C PHE A 227 -5.58 1.63 -13.69
N ILE A 228 -4.44 0.97 -13.85
CA ILE A 228 -3.50 1.15 -14.95
C ILE A 228 -3.29 -0.23 -15.57
N SER A 229 -3.74 -0.40 -16.81
CA SER A 229 -3.52 -1.63 -17.57
C SER A 229 -2.13 -1.64 -18.20
N ASN A 230 -1.51 -2.81 -18.31
CA ASN A 230 -0.26 -3.00 -19.00
C ASN A 230 -0.32 -2.55 -20.48
N ASN A 231 -1.51 -2.57 -21.11
CA ASN A 231 -1.71 -2.05 -22.46
C ASN A 231 -1.51 -0.53 -22.56
N SER A 232 -1.48 0.17 -21.45
CA SER A 232 -1.34 1.62 -21.38
C SER A 232 0.11 2.06 -21.12
N ILE A 233 1.02 1.13 -20.91
CA ILE A 233 2.45 1.38 -20.70
C ILE A 233 3.27 0.98 -21.95
N PRO A 234 4.53 1.44 -22.09
CA PRO A 234 5.36 1.08 -23.23
C PRO A 234 5.52 -0.43 -23.37
N PRO A 235 5.43 -0.98 -24.59
CA PRO A 235 5.59 -2.40 -24.83
C PRO A 235 7.01 -2.86 -24.44
N GLY A 236 7.11 -4.10 -23.93
CA GLY A 236 8.37 -4.71 -23.53
C GLY A 236 8.79 -4.43 -22.08
N TRP A 237 7.98 -3.72 -21.31
CA TRP A 237 8.24 -3.49 -19.88
C TRP A 237 7.68 -4.59 -18.96
N ASN A 238 6.99 -5.58 -19.52
CA ASN A 238 6.51 -6.70 -18.74
C ASN A 238 7.68 -7.55 -18.23
N LEU A 239 7.57 -8.05 -17.03
CA LEU A 239 8.48 -9.05 -16.50
C LEU A 239 8.31 -10.35 -17.29
N VAL A 240 9.40 -10.84 -17.88
CA VAL A 240 9.43 -12.13 -18.58
C VAL A 240 10.41 -13.05 -17.85
N PRO A 241 9.93 -13.92 -16.94
CA PRO A 241 10.80 -14.85 -16.23
C PRO A 241 11.37 -15.92 -17.18
N TYR A 242 12.55 -16.42 -16.87
CA TYR A 242 13.12 -17.57 -17.58
C TYR A 242 12.51 -18.87 -17.06
N CYS A 243 11.60 -19.43 -17.85
CA CYS A 243 10.81 -20.61 -17.47
C CYS A 243 10.97 -21.75 -18.47
N PRO A 244 12.05 -22.58 -18.34
CA PRO A 244 12.28 -23.70 -19.26
C PRO A 244 11.26 -24.81 -19.02
N VAL A 245 10.81 -25.46 -20.11
CA VAL A 245 9.91 -26.62 -20.06
C VAL A 245 10.71 -27.90 -20.19
N THR A 246 10.42 -28.86 -19.34
CA THR A 246 10.95 -30.22 -19.35
C THR A 246 9.84 -31.24 -19.60
N LEU A 247 10.12 -32.25 -20.42
CA LEU A 247 9.20 -33.38 -20.58
C LEU A 247 9.51 -34.46 -19.52
N VAL A 248 8.55 -34.73 -18.66
CA VAL A 248 8.62 -35.79 -17.62
C VAL A 248 7.81 -36.99 -18.09
N ALA A 249 8.46 -38.16 -18.22
CA ALA A 249 7.79 -39.38 -18.67
C ALA A 249 6.72 -39.88 -17.70
N HIS A 250 5.71 -40.61 -18.20
CA HIS A 250 4.58 -41.14 -17.41
C HIS A 250 4.96 -42.20 -16.35
N TRP A 251 6.22 -42.62 -16.31
CA TRP A 251 6.65 -43.70 -15.38
C TRP A 251 6.62 -43.23 -13.93
N PRO A 252 6.09 -44.01 -12.98
CA PRO A 252 5.99 -43.63 -11.57
C PRO A 252 7.31 -43.11 -10.97
N ASP A 253 8.42 -43.76 -11.26
CA ASP A 253 9.74 -43.32 -10.79
C ASP A 253 10.13 -41.95 -11.32
N SER A 254 9.76 -41.64 -12.56
CA SER A 254 10.01 -40.32 -13.16
C SER A 254 9.13 -39.25 -12.54
N LEU A 255 7.84 -39.55 -12.36
CA LEU A 255 6.89 -38.62 -11.72
C LEU A 255 7.33 -38.28 -10.30
N LYS A 256 7.65 -39.31 -9.52
CA LYS A 256 8.14 -39.16 -8.15
C LYS A 256 9.43 -38.33 -8.11
N LYS A 257 10.40 -38.66 -8.95
CA LYS A 257 11.70 -37.96 -8.99
C LYS A 257 11.56 -36.46 -9.27
N TYR A 258 10.71 -36.09 -10.19
CA TYR A 258 10.64 -34.69 -10.66
C TYR A 258 9.56 -33.88 -9.96
N PHE A 259 8.41 -34.46 -9.62
CA PHE A 259 7.28 -33.73 -9.07
C PHE A 259 7.23 -33.65 -7.55
N THR A 260 8.12 -34.30 -6.82
CA THR A 260 8.16 -34.19 -5.35
C THR A 260 8.87 -32.91 -4.87
N SER A 261 9.74 -32.29 -5.69
CA SER A 261 10.59 -31.22 -5.17
C SER A 261 11.10 -30.19 -6.17
N LEU A 262 10.91 -30.38 -7.47
CA LEU A 262 11.60 -29.55 -8.47
C LEU A 262 10.68 -28.93 -9.52
N LEU A 263 9.67 -29.68 -9.98
CA LEU A 263 8.84 -29.29 -11.12
C LEU A 263 7.37 -29.48 -10.78
N ASP A 264 6.53 -28.68 -11.40
CA ASP A 264 5.08 -28.86 -11.47
C ASP A 264 4.65 -29.24 -12.88
N PRO A 265 3.68 -30.17 -13.02
CA PRO A 265 3.12 -30.50 -14.32
C PRO A 265 2.29 -29.34 -14.88
N ILE A 266 2.48 -29.03 -16.15
CA ILE A 266 1.73 -28.00 -16.86
C ILE A 266 0.58 -28.67 -17.63
N ASN A 267 0.92 -29.56 -18.55
CA ASN A 267 -0.05 -30.18 -19.45
C ASN A 267 0.40 -31.58 -19.89
N ILE A 268 -0.54 -32.38 -20.39
CA ILE A 268 -0.25 -33.71 -20.96
C ILE A 268 0.38 -33.54 -22.33
N GLN A 269 1.41 -34.32 -22.60
CA GLN A 269 2.11 -34.39 -23.88
C GLN A 269 2.27 -35.84 -24.34
N THR A 270 2.61 -36.02 -25.61
CA THR A 270 2.96 -37.36 -26.12
C THR A 270 4.20 -37.88 -25.38
N GLY A 271 4.01 -38.95 -24.61
CA GLY A 271 5.09 -39.61 -23.84
C GLY A 271 5.28 -39.11 -22.41
N GLY A 272 4.54 -38.10 -21.96
CA GLY A 272 4.70 -37.59 -20.59
C GLY A 272 3.89 -36.36 -20.27
N TYR A 273 4.42 -35.55 -19.39
CA TYR A 273 3.88 -34.26 -18.99
C TYR A 273 4.90 -33.17 -19.28
N SER A 274 4.47 -32.09 -19.90
CA SER A 274 5.27 -30.85 -19.87
C SER A 274 5.26 -30.30 -18.46
N ALA A 275 6.42 -29.88 -17.98
CA ALA A 275 6.63 -29.41 -16.60
C ALA A 275 7.63 -28.27 -16.58
N SER A 276 7.51 -27.41 -15.58
CA SER A 276 8.48 -26.35 -15.31
C SER A 276 8.70 -26.25 -13.78
N SER A 277 9.65 -25.41 -13.38
CA SER A 277 9.87 -25.13 -11.96
C SER A 277 8.61 -24.56 -11.31
N THR A 278 8.43 -24.83 -10.03
CA THR A 278 7.22 -24.47 -9.28
C THR A 278 6.96 -22.97 -9.30
N ASP A 279 8.00 -22.13 -9.25
CA ASP A 279 7.92 -20.67 -9.35
C ASP A 279 7.40 -20.17 -10.72
N CYS A 280 7.58 -20.95 -11.78
CA CYS A 280 7.03 -20.65 -13.10
C CYS A 280 5.55 -21.04 -13.27
N VAL A 281 5.00 -21.79 -12.32
CA VAL A 281 3.65 -22.39 -12.42
C VAL A 281 2.72 -21.90 -11.33
N ASP A 282 3.26 -21.53 -10.16
CA ASP A 282 2.48 -21.11 -8.99
C ASP A 282 2.80 -19.65 -8.61
N CYS A 283 1.89 -18.76 -8.95
CA CYS A 283 2.01 -17.33 -8.64
C CYS A 283 2.05 -17.02 -7.14
N ARG A 284 1.58 -17.93 -6.27
CA ARG A 284 1.56 -17.75 -4.80
C ARG A 284 2.95 -17.71 -4.20
N LEU A 285 3.93 -18.29 -4.87
CA LEU A 285 5.33 -18.31 -4.43
C LEU A 285 5.99 -16.93 -4.45
N ASN A 286 5.44 -16.00 -5.24
CA ASN A 286 5.87 -14.61 -5.28
C ASN A 286 5.16 -13.73 -4.22
N GLY A 287 4.42 -14.33 -3.28
CA GLY A 287 3.77 -13.62 -2.18
C GLY A 287 2.32 -13.20 -2.44
N GLY A 288 1.79 -13.50 -3.61
CA GLY A 288 0.39 -13.20 -3.94
C GLY A 288 -0.61 -14.22 -3.40
N ILE A 289 -1.87 -13.81 -3.44
CA ILE A 289 -3.03 -14.65 -3.09
C ILE A 289 -3.92 -14.84 -4.30
N THR A 290 -4.57 -16.00 -4.40
CA THR A 290 -5.47 -16.34 -5.51
C THR A 290 -6.90 -15.83 -5.33
N ILE A 291 -7.16 -15.09 -4.27
CA ILE A 291 -8.47 -14.50 -3.98
C ILE A 291 -8.52 -13.10 -4.60
N LYS A 292 -9.39 -12.94 -5.60
CA LYS A 292 -9.64 -11.65 -6.25
C LYS A 292 -10.17 -10.65 -5.24
N PRO A 293 -9.57 -9.46 -5.09
CA PRO A 293 -10.10 -8.41 -4.22
C PRO A 293 -11.49 -7.95 -4.67
N SER A 294 -12.37 -7.63 -3.72
CA SER A 294 -13.76 -7.27 -4.00
C SER A 294 -13.93 -5.98 -4.83
N PHE A 295 -12.94 -5.12 -4.83
CA PHE A 295 -12.90 -3.87 -5.62
C PHE A 295 -12.30 -4.05 -7.03
N TRP A 296 -11.79 -5.23 -7.35
CA TRP A 296 -11.16 -5.51 -8.65
C TRP A 296 -12.20 -5.65 -9.75
N PRO A 297 -12.02 -5.04 -10.95
CA PRO A 297 -12.99 -5.04 -12.03
C PRO A 297 -13.32 -6.43 -12.60
#